data_d81d2aa575168440dddb951156340781
#
_entry.id   d81d2aa575168440dddb951156340781
#
_cell.length_a   1.000
_cell.length_b   1.000
_cell.length_c   1.000
_cell.angle_alpha   90.00
_cell.angle_beta   90.00
_cell.angle_gamma   90.00
#
_symmetry.space_group_name_H-M   'P 1'
#
loop_
_entity.id
_entity.type
_entity.pdbx_description
1 polymer ?
#
loop_
_entity_poly.entity_id
_entity_poly.type
_entity_poly.pdbx_seq_one_letter_code
_entity_poly.pdbx_strand_id
1 'polypeptide(L)'
;MVESEQDLVFNLQCLQKRSARKRFRRSILDEWPECAYCGRHHPTTLDHVVARSKGGGQDRKNLIGACGACNLEKSDMPWFEWYRGQIFWTPEREDRILSWINQPDPDLPSPVCTNWMEPAALLLPDAA
;
A
#
# COMPACT_ATOMS: atom_id res chain seq x y z
N MET A 1 -15.29 -41.81 8.67
CA MET A 1 -16.08 -40.91 7.91
C MET A 1 -15.28 -40.18 6.90
N VAL A 2 -15.74 -40.11 5.71
CA VAL A 2 -14.98 -39.50 4.62
C VAL A 2 -15.57 -38.16 4.28
N GLU A 3 -14.72 -37.17 4.04
CA GLU A 3 -15.22 -35.88 3.62
C GLU A 3 -15.72 -35.96 2.21
N SER A 4 -16.68 -35.14 1.88
CA SER A 4 -17.20 -35.10 0.54
C SER A 4 -16.20 -34.36 -0.35
N GLU A 5 -16.33 -34.57 -1.66
CA GLU A 5 -15.47 -33.87 -2.60
C GLU A 5 -15.64 -32.37 -2.47
N GLN A 6 -16.86 -31.93 -2.20
CA GLN A 6 -17.12 -30.50 -2.07
C GLN A 6 -16.37 -29.91 -0.88
N ASP A 7 -16.29 -30.66 0.21
CA ASP A 7 -15.56 -30.20 1.38
C ASP A 7 -14.06 -30.08 1.08
N LEU A 8 -13.51 -31.02 0.32
CA LEU A 8 -12.12 -30.98 -0.03
C LEU A 8 -11.81 -29.79 -0.92
N VAL A 9 -12.68 -29.53 -1.90
CA VAL A 9 -12.48 -28.39 -2.80
C VAL A 9 -12.53 -27.10 -2.01
N PHE A 10 -13.49 -26.97 -1.11
CA PHE A 10 -13.63 -25.77 -0.30
C PHE A 10 -12.38 -25.56 0.55
N ASN A 11 -11.86 -26.60 1.15
CA ASN A 11 -10.65 -26.51 1.98
C ASN A 11 -9.44 -26.08 1.16
N LEU A 12 -9.30 -26.61 -0.04
CA LEU A 12 -8.21 -26.25 -0.91
C LEU A 12 -8.30 -24.77 -1.31
N GLN A 13 -9.51 -24.31 -1.62
CA GLN A 13 -9.70 -22.91 -1.98
C GLN A 13 -9.34 -21.99 -0.82
N CYS A 14 -9.70 -22.38 0.40
CA CYS A 14 -9.35 -21.59 1.58
C CYS A 14 -7.83 -21.53 1.76
N LEU A 15 -7.15 -22.65 1.55
CA LEU A 15 -5.70 -22.69 1.68
C LEU A 15 -5.03 -21.83 0.61
N GLN A 16 -5.55 -21.87 -0.61
CA GLN A 16 -5.01 -21.07 -1.70
C GLN A 16 -5.17 -19.59 -1.41
N LYS A 17 -6.30 -19.18 -0.84
CA LYS A 17 -6.52 -17.79 -0.48
C LYS A 17 -5.56 -17.36 0.61
N ARG A 18 -5.32 -18.20 1.59
CA ARG A 18 -4.37 -17.89 2.65
C ARG A 18 -2.95 -17.73 2.09
N SER A 19 -2.57 -18.63 1.20
CA SER A 19 -1.25 -18.58 0.60
C SER A 19 -1.09 -17.32 -0.24
N ALA A 20 -2.13 -16.95 -0.98
CA ALA A 20 -2.08 -15.74 -1.80
C ALA A 20 -1.95 -14.50 -0.92
N ARG A 21 -2.68 -14.45 0.20
CA ARG A 21 -2.56 -13.32 1.11
C ARG A 21 -1.18 -13.24 1.73
N LYS A 22 -0.60 -14.38 2.09
CA LYS A 22 0.75 -14.41 2.64
C LYS A 22 1.77 -13.91 1.64
N ARG A 23 1.66 -14.36 0.38
CA ARG A 23 2.58 -13.93 -0.66
C ARG A 23 2.43 -12.43 -0.94
N PHE A 24 1.20 -11.95 -0.97
CA PHE A 24 0.93 -10.53 -1.19
C PHE A 24 1.56 -9.70 -0.06
N ARG A 25 1.32 -10.10 1.17
CA ARG A 25 1.87 -9.42 2.32
C ARG A 25 3.39 -9.42 2.29
N ARG A 26 3.98 -10.58 1.99
CA ARG A 26 5.42 -10.71 1.94
C ARG A 26 6.02 -9.84 0.84
N SER A 27 5.34 -9.78 -0.30
CA SER A 27 5.86 -8.98 -1.41
C SER A 27 5.93 -7.51 -1.05
N ILE A 28 5.01 -7.03 -0.23
CA ILE A 28 5.04 -5.64 0.21
C ILE A 28 6.14 -5.45 1.25
N LEU A 29 6.21 -6.34 2.23
CA LEU A 29 7.24 -6.23 3.26
C LEU A 29 8.64 -6.29 2.69
N ASP A 30 8.83 -7.09 1.64
CA ASP A 30 10.14 -7.20 1.01
C ASP A 30 10.58 -5.91 0.33
N GLU A 31 9.64 -5.02 -0.01
CA GLU A 31 9.99 -3.74 -0.61
C GLU A 31 10.43 -2.71 0.44
N TRP A 32 10.23 -3.02 1.72
CA TRP A 32 10.55 -2.09 2.78
C TRP A 32 11.63 -2.69 3.67
N PRO A 33 12.89 -2.32 3.48
CA PRO A 33 13.99 -2.90 4.28
C PRO A 33 13.91 -2.48 5.74
N GLU A 34 13.23 -1.38 6.02
CA GLU A 34 13.08 -0.90 7.38
C GLU A 34 11.72 -0.23 7.49
N CYS A 35 11.28 0.03 8.72
CA CYS A 35 9.99 0.67 8.94
C CYS A 35 9.91 1.94 8.11
N ALA A 36 8.81 2.10 7.39
CA ALA A 36 8.64 3.24 6.48
C ALA A 36 8.69 4.56 7.22
N TYR A 37 8.32 4.57 8.48
CA TYR A 37 8.26 5.79 9.27
C TYR A 37 9.54 6.04 10.07
N CYS A 38 9.88 5.17 10.99
CA CYS A 38 11.00 5.43 11.88
C CYS A 38 12.35 4.97 11.34
N GLY A 39 12.35 3.99 10.44
CA GLY A 39 13.59 3.48 9.88
C GLY A 39 14.49 2.79 10.88
N ARG A 40 14.04 2.57 12.11
CA ARG A 40 14.88 1.99 13.13
C ARG A 40 14.63 0.51 13.34
N HIS A 41 13.43 0.06 13.01
CA HIS A 41 13.04 -1.30 13.26
C HIS A 41 12.66 -1.98 11.96
N HIS A 42 12.81 -3.30 11.96
CA HIS A 42 12.40 -4.09 10.82
C HIS A 42 10.87 -4.04 10.70
N PRO A 43 10.32 -3.88 9.52
CA PRO A 43 8.86 -3.83 9.39
C PRO A 43 8.29 -5.23 9.56
N THR A 44 7.38 -5.36 10.50
CA THR A 44 6.72 -6.64 10.75
C THR A 44 5.24 -6.59 10.46
N THR A 45 4.70 -5.40 10.22
CA THR A 45 3.28 -5.23 9.98
C THR A 45 3.06 -4.40 8.72
N LEU A 46 1.86 -4.49 8.17
CA LEU A 46 1.47 -3.61 7.07
C LEU A 46 0.57 -2.54 7.65
N ASP A 47 0.91 -1.30 7.37
CA ASP A 47 0.10 -0.17 7.79
C ASP A 47 -0.74 0.30 6.63
N HIS A 48 -2.01 0.60 6.87
CA HIS A 48 -2.87 1.20 5.86
C HIS A 48 -2.60 2.69 5.87
N VAL A 49 -2.09 3.21 4.76
CA VAL A 49 -1.80 4.63 4.66
C VAL A 49 -3.07 5.43 4.92
N VAL A 50 -4.16 5.02 4.26
CA VAL A 50 -5.48 5.50 4.60
C VAL A 50 -6.13 4.39 5.39
N ALA A 51 -6.50 4.67 6.63
CA ALA A 51 -7.03 3.66 7.54
C ALA A 51 -8.31 3.02 7.00
N ARG A 52 -8.50 1.77 7.34
CA ARG A 52 -9.70 1.06 6.90
C ARG A 52 -10.95 1.77 7.38
N SER A 53 -10.93 2.30 8.59
CA SER A 53 -12.07 3.03 9.15
C SER A 53 -12.36 4.32 8.40
N LYS A 54 -11.40 4.79 7.60
CA LYS A 54 -11.55 6.00 6.80
C LYS A 54 -11.71 5.69 5.31
N GLY A 55 -12.06 4.45 5.00
CA GLY A 55 -12.29 4.07 3.61
C GLY A 55 -11.08 3.52 2.88
N GLY A 56 -9.99 3.30 3.58
CA GLY A 56 -8.80 2.76 2.94
C GLY A 56 -8.97 1.31 2.53
N GLY A 57 -8.45 0.96 1.36
CA GLY A 57 -8.58 -0.38 0.82
C GLY A 57 -7.35 -1.23 1.07
N GLN A 58 -7.38 -2.42 0.50
CA GLN A 58 -6.28 -3.36 0.61
C GLN A 58 -5.37 -3.30 -0.61
N ASP A 59 -5.40 -2.22 -1.34
CA ASP A 59 -4.55 -2.05 -2.51
C ASP A 59 -3.10 -1.98 -2.10
N ARG A 60 -2.23 -2.53 -2.94
CA ARG A 60 -0.80 -2.55 -2.64
C ARG A 60 -0.28 -1.16 -2.29
N LYS A 61 -0.71 -0.15 -3.02
CA LYS A 61 -0.22 1.20 -2.80
C LYS A 61 -0.75 1.84 -1.52
N ASN A 62 -1.74 1.22 -0.88
CA ASN A 62 -2.24 1.71 0.40
C ASN A 62 -1.63 0.97 1.58
N LEU A 63 -0.69 0.05 1.34
CA LEU A 63 -0.08 -0.76 2.39
C LEU A 63 1.42 -0.56 2.37
N ILE A 64 1.98 -0.20 3.50
CA ILE A 64 3.43 -0.01 3.60
C ILE A 64 3.96 -0.80 4.79
N GLY A 65 5.24 -1.11 4.75
CA GLY A 65 5.86 -1.86 5.82
C GLY A 65 6.16 -0.96 7.02
N ALA A 66 5.65 -1.31 8.17
CA ALA A 66 5.85 -0.52 9.37
C ALA A 66 6.11 -1.42 10.56
N CYS A 67 6.85 -0.90 11.53
CA CYS A 67 7.04 -1.66 12.77
C CYS A 67 5.77 -1.55 13.60
N GLY A 68 5.61 -2.50 14.52
CA GLY A 68 4.39 -2.55 15.31
C GLY A 68 4.14 -1.29 16.12
N ALA A 69 5.21 -0.68 16.65
CA ALA A 69 5.06 0.52 17.45
C ALA A 69 4.53 1.69 16.63
N CYS A 70 5.10 1.93 15.46
CA CYS A 70 4.64 3.03 14.63
C CYS A 70 3.20 2.80 14.16
N ASN A 71 2.90 1.56 13.77
CA ASN A 71 1.57 1.23 13.30
C ASN A 71 0.54 1.48 14.41
N LEU A 72 0.86 1.06 15.61
CA LEU A 72 -0.04 1.22 16.74
C LEU A 72 -0.22 2.69 17.10
N GLU A 73 0.86 3.45 17.13
CA GLU A 73 0.77 4.86 17.47
C GLU A 73 0.01 5.67 16.44
N LYS A 74 0.22 5.36 15.17
CA LYS A 74 -0.47 6.08 14.11
C LYS A 74 -1.96 5.82 14.16
N SER A 75 -2.34 4.59 14.45
CA SER A 75 -3.74 4.21 14.51
C SER A 75 -4.45 4.61 13.22
N ASP A 76 -5.55 5.33 13.27
CA ASP A 76 -6.31 5.70 12.09
C ASP A 76 -6.07 7.14 11.64
N MET A 77 -5.02 7.77 12.15
CA MET A 77 -4.71 9.14 11.74
C MET A 77 -4.21 9.17 10.29
N PRO A 78 -4.44 10.26 9.60
CA PRO A 78 -3.83 10.43 8.27
C PRO A 78 -2.31 10.32 8.41
N TRP A 79 -1.70 9.58 7.51
CA TRP A 79 -0.30 9.21 7.67
C TRP A 79 0.63 10.43 7.72
N PHE A 80 0.38 11.42 6.86
CA PHE A 80 1.31 12.54 6.79
C PHE A 80 1.18 13.47 8.00
N GLU A 81 -0.02 13.60 8.55
CA GLU A 81 -0.21 14.41 9.75
C GLU A 81 0.50 13.76 10.92
N TRP A 82 0.28 12.47 11.09
CA TRP A 82 0.93 11.75 12.17
C TRP A 82 2.44 11.75 12.01
N TYR A 83 2.90 11.42 10.81
CA TYR A 83 4.33 11.25 10.56
C TYR A 83 5.09 12.56 10.74
N ARG A 84 4.56 13.64 10.24
CA ARG A 84 5.26 14.92 10.35
C ARG A 84 5.39 15.42 11.78
N GLY A 85 4.58 14.90 12.69
CA GLY A 85 4.71 15.23 14.08
C GLY A 85 5.72 14.40 14.84
N GLN A 86 6.38 13.45 14.19
CA GLN A 86 7.29 12.54 14.89
C GLN A 86 8.72 13.04 14.81
N ILE A 87 9.48 12.78 15.87
CA ILE A 87 10.88 13.22 15.91
C ILE A 87 11.73 12.46 14.89
N PHE A 88 11.28 11.30 14.46
CA PHE A 88 12.03 10.51 13.49
C PHE A 88 11.63 10.80 12.05
N TRP A 89 10.79 11.78 11.81
CA TRP A 89 10.39 12.16 10.47
C TRP A 89 11.60 12.61 9.64
N THR A 90 11.64 12.16 8.39
CA THR A 90 12.63 12.64 7.44
C THR A 90 11.94 12.89 6.11
N PRO A 91 12.39 13.88 5.36
CA PRO A 91 11.78 14.13 4.06
C PRO A 91 12.06 12.99 3.08
N GLU A 92 13.17 12.30 3.23
CA GLU A 92 13.50 11.17 2.34
C GLU A 92 12.50 10.04 2.50
N ARG A 93 12.14 9.72 3.73
CA ARG A 93 11.16 8.68 3.96
C ARG A 93 9.76 9.12 3.54
N GLU A 94 9.44 10.38 3.75
CA GLU A 94 8.15 10.89 3.31
C GLU A 94 8.04 10.79 1.80
N ASP A 95 9.11 11.15 1.08
CA ASP A 95 9.11 11.06 -0.37
C ASP A 95 8.98 9.61 -0.83
N ARG A 96 9.59 8.69 -0.12
CA ARG A 96 9.49 7.28 -0.47
C ARG A 96 8.05 6.78 -0.29
N ILE A 97 7.40 7.20 0.78
CA ILE A 97 6.00 6.82 1.00
C ILE A 97 5.12 7.42 -0.09
N LEU A 98 5.37 8.69 -0.44
CA LEU A 98 4.60 9.32 -1.50
C LEU A 98 4.79 8.61 -2.84
N SER A 99 6.01 8.21 -3.16
CA SER A 99 6.27 7.48 -4.39
C SER A 99 5.53 6.16 -4.38
N TRP A 100 5.48 5.50 -3.24
CA TRP A 100 4.78 4.23 -3.12
C TRP A 100 3.28 4.40 -3.33
N ILE A 101 2.70 5.41 -2.70
CA ILE A 101 1.27 5.68 -2.83
C ILE A 101 0.91 6.01 -4.27
N ASN A 102 1.79 6.68 -4.97
CA ASN A 102 1.53 7.15 -6.33
C ASN A 102 1.97 6.19 -7.42
N GLN A 103 2.37 4.97 -7.04
CA GLN A 103 2.79 4.01 -8.06
C GLN A 103 1.60 3.65 -8.94
N PRO A 104 1.85 3.37 -10.22
CA PRO A 104 0.75 3.05 -11.11
C PRO A 104 0.14 1.71 -10.76
N ASP A 105 -1.15 1.59 -10.98
CA ASP A 105 -1.84 0.33 -10.77
C ASP A 105 -1.47 -0.61 -11.92
N PRO A 106 -0.94 -1.78 -11.63
CA PRO A 106 -0.49 -2.67 -12.69
C PRO A 106 -1.63 -3.18 -13.57
N ASP A 107 -2.85 -3.15 -13.07
CA ASP A 107 -3.98 -3.64 -13.83
C ASP A 107 -4.66 -2.55 -14.64
N LEU A 108 -4.21 -1.33 -14.54
CA LEU A 108 -4.81 -0.23 -15.27
C LEU A 108 -3.96 0.11 -16.49
N PRO A 109 -4.56 0.69 -17.49
CA PRO A 109 -3.79 1.12 -18.64
C PRO A 109 -2.70 2.09 -18.22
N SER A 110 -1.66 2.09 -19.00
CA SER A 110 -0.55 2.91 -18.72
C SER A 110 -0.97 4.37 -18.60
N PRO A 111 -0.30 5.08 -17.77
CA PRO A 111 -0.58 6.48 -17.59
C PRO A 111 -0.45 7.28 -18.83
N VAL A 112 0.06 6.67 -19.82
CA VAL A 112 0.10 7.31 -21.05
C VAL A 112 -1.24 7.91 -21.34
N CYS A 113 -2.23 7.19 -20.95
CA CYS A 113 -3.53 7.68 -21.20
C CYS A 113 -3.77 9.01 -20.55
N THR A 114 -3.08 9.28 -19.52
CA THR A 114 -3.30 10.54 -18.90
C THR A 114 -2.41 11.58 -19.46
N ASN A 115 -1.32 11.17 -20.01
CA ASN A 115 -0.43 12.15 -20.52
C ASN A 115 -1.01 12.90 -21.63
N TRP A 116 -1.77 12.29 -22.47
CA TRP A 116 -2.21 13.03 -23.55
C TRP A 116 -3.28 13.97 -23.15
N MET A 117 -3.63 13.93 -21.94
CA MET A 117 -4.51 14.89 -21.52
C MET A 117 -3.85 16.16 -21.44
N GLU A 118 -2.61 16.10 -21.20
CA GLU A 118 -1.97 17.25 -21.10
C GLU A 118 -1.95 17.91 -22.33
N PRO A 119 -1.77 17.28 -23.31
CA PRO A 119 -1.71 17.94 -24.53
C PRO A 119 -2.97 18.65 -24.67
N ALA A 120 -3.93 18.03 -24.27
CA ALA A 120 -5.13 18.62 -24.41
C ALA A 120 -5.06 19.89 -23.76
N ALA A 121 -4.57 19.82 -22.71
CA ALA A 121 -4.49 20.95 -21.99
C ALA A 121 -3.72 21.85 -22.77
N LEU A 122 -2.84 21.33 -23.37
CA LEU A 122 -2.00 22.14 -23.91
C LEU A 122 -2.54 22.76 -24.99
N LEU A 123 -3.24 22.27 -25.36
CA LEU A 123 -3.66 22.81 -26.33
C LEU A 123 -4.28 23.94 -26.13
N LEU A 124 -4.36 24.09 -25.55
CA LEU A 124 -4.80 25.02 -25.35
C LEU A 124 -4.43 26.01 -25.27
N PRO A 125 -4.15 26.17 -25.28
CA PRO A 125 -3.92 27.15 -25.08
C PRO A 125 -3.70 27.78 -25.88
N ASP A 126 -3.58 27.49 -26.32
CA ASP A 126 -3.32 27.98 -26.84
C ASP A 126 -3.82 28.61 -27.31
N ALA A 127 -4.03 28.44 -27.21
CA ALA A 127 -4.42 28.87 -27.52
C ALA A 127 -4.52 29.75 -27.68
N ALA A 128 -4.55 30.06 -27.78
CA ALA A 128 -4.61 30.82 -27.85
C ALA A 128 -4.61 31.42 -28.43
#